data_33de58346e784bfbadb8344063678b34
#
_entry.id   33de58346e784bfbadb8344063678b34
#
_cell.length_a   1.000
_cell.length_b   1.000
_cell.length_c   1.000
_cell.angle_alpha   90.00
_cell.angle_beta   90.00
_cell.angle_gamma   90.00
#
_symmetry.space_group_name_H-M   'P 1'
#
loop_
_entity.id
_entity.type
_entity.pdbx_description
1 polymer ?
#
loop_
_entity_poly.entity_id
_entity_poly.type
_entity_poly.pdbx_seq_one_letter_code
_entity_poly.pdbx_strand_id
1 'polypeptide(L)'
;MSFRATALRRSHPVLFLLALIAAQPAFGQLKTSPIAFVNQDAITATFVAAPYVMSPDSTTSAPSAPGKWLKVEFHYGTTPALMTKYVDAVEFKVWIEGLDLLATDAPVPGKGVAVGLTGSVTYINIPAGKDCYGVFYVHPSTLGRYSTDRGYEDFDRKFNVHIEAYVGGALMDAIDKNKEKDPNWYQQLRVIPNLVYRQDQSPFLLTDSDRYPAIKLQAAPAAQ
;
A
#
# COMPACT_ATOMS: atom_id res chain seq x y z
N MET A 1 -7.62 42.76 83.04
CA MET A 1 -8.31 41.54 82.57
C MET A 1 -7.57 41.00 81.39
N SER A 2 -6.81 39.90 81.60
CA SER A 2 -5.90 39.37 80.59
C SER A 2 -6.46 38.01 80.14
N PHE A 3 -6.80 37.87 78.85
CA PHE A 3 -7.20 36.61 78.31
C PHE A 3 -6.03 35.96 77.55
N ARG A 4 -5.56 34.84 78.05
CA ARG A 4 -4.59 33.97 77.40
C ARG A 4 -5.31 33.08 76.38
N ALA A 5 -4.95 33.17 75.07
CA ALA A 5 -5.39 32.26 74.10
C ALA A 5 -4.40 31.06 74.00
N THR A 6 -4.93 29.87 74.15
CA THR A 6 -4.21 28.59 74.08
C THR A 6 -4.19 28.13 72.63
N ALA A 7 -3.00 28.01 72.04
CA ALA A 7 -2.84 27.50 70.71
C ALA A 7 -2.87 25.96 70.67
N LEU A 8 -3.84 25.40 69.95
CA LEU A 8 -4.00 23.95 69.72
C LEU A 8 -3.08 23.56 68.57
N ARG A 9 -2.02 22.82 68.78
CA ARG A 9 -1.16 22.20 67.78
C ARG A 9 -1.89 21.00 67.18
N ARG A 10 -2.34 21.13 65.94
CA ARG A 10 -2.81 19.99 65.12
C ARG A 10 -1.61 19.32 64.42
N SER A 11 -1.28 18.12 64.89
CA SER A 11 -0.34 17.21 64.24
C SER A 11 -1.03 16.57 63.06
N HIS A 12 -0.50 16.79 61.84
CA HIS A 12 -0.93 16.11 60.62
C HIS A 12 -0.09 14.83 60.48
N PRO A 13 -0.71 13.66 60.28
CA PRO A 13 0.03 12.47 59.92
C PRO A 13 0.39 12.57 58.42
N VAL A 14 1.69 12.58 58.15
CA VAL A 14 2.23 12.47 56.79
C VAL A 14 2.04 11.03 56.35
N LEU A 15 1.06 10.82 55.48
CA LEU A 15 0.85 9.54 54.79
C LEU A 15 1.93 9.37 53.72
N PHE A 16 2.96 8.57 54.00
CA PHE A 16 3.92 8.14 52.97
C PHE A 16 3.23 7.13 52.05
N LEU A 17 2.77 7.61 50.89
CA LEU A 17 2.31 6.75 49.78
C LEU A 17 3.56 6.19 49.06
N LEU A 18 3.95 4.98 49.39
CA LEU A 18 4.97 4.23 48.63
C LEU A 18 4.38 3.89 47.26
N ALA A 19 4.68 4.69 46.23
CA ALA A 19 4.43 4.33 44.86
C ALA A 19 5.40 3.23 44.46
N LEU A 20 4.93 1.99 44.45
CA LEU A 20 5.62 0.85 43.86
C LEU A 20 5.62 1.04 42.34
N ILE A 21 6.66 1.66 41.79
CA ILE A 21 6.89 1.69 40.34
C ILE A 21 7.29 0.27 39.94
N ALA A 22 6.33 -0.50 39.46
CA ALA A 22 6.60 -1.75 38.77
C ALA A 22 7.37 -1.40 37.45
N ALA A 23 8.69 -1.45 37.51
CA ALA A 23 9.53 -1.42 36.36
C ALA A 23 9.22 -2.67 35.52
N GLN A 24 8.33 -2.54 34.56
CA GLN A 24 8.17 -3.57 33.52
C GLN A 24 9.49 -3.62 32.75
N PRO A 25 10.14 -4.79 32.67
CA PRO A 25 11.28 -4.95 31.81
C PRO A 25 10.75 -4.71 30.36
N ALA A 26 11.07 -3.57 29.81
CA ALA A 26 10.96 -3.33 28.39
C ALA A 26 11.97 -4.26 27.71
N PHE A 27 11.60 -5.52 27.54
CA PHE A 27 12.24 -6.36 26.57
C PHE A 27 11.91 -5.72 25.22
N GLY A 28 12.78 -4.82 24.79
CA GLY A 28 12.87 -4.38 23.42
C GLY A 28 13.14 -5.59 22.54
N GLN A 29 12.10 -6.34 22.22
CA GLN A 29 12.15 -7.21 21.07
C GLN A 29 12.43 -6.28 19.90
N LEU A 30 13.64 -6.34 19.36
CA LEU A 30 13.94 -5.95 18.01
C LEU A 30 12.95 -6.76 17.15
N LYS A 31 11.80 -6.17 16.87
CA LYS A 31 10.79 -6.74 15.99
C LYS A 31 11.40 -6.66 14.60
N THR A 32 12.20 -7.65 14.23
CA THR A 32 12.61 -7.83 12.84
C THR A 32 11.33 -7.90 12.05
N SER A 33 11.09 -6.93 11.18
CA SER A 33 9.92 -6.92 10.32
C SER A 33 9.89 -8.23 9.55
N PRO A 34 8.78 -8.99 9.56
CA PRO A 34 8.69 -10.23 8.79
C PRO A 34 8.73 -9.98 7.29
N ILE A 35 8.56 -8.73 6.85
CA ILE A 35 8.56 -8.29 5.45
C ILE A 35 9.41 -7.04 5.33
N ALA A 36 10.22 -6.98 4.27
CA ALA A 36 10.93 -5.76 3.87
C ALA A 36 11.04 -5.69 2.34
N PHE A 37 10.97 -4.50 1.76
CA PHE A 37 11.30 -4.31 0.34
C PHE A 37 12.80 -4.51 0.13
N VAL A 38 13.17 -5.22 -0.95
CA VAL A 38 14.54 -5.73 -1.11
C VAL A 38 15.56 -4.62 -1.30
N ASN A 39 15.21 -3.59 -2.05
CA ASN A 39 16.05 -2.42 -2.28
C ASN A 39 15.21 -1.22 -2.72
N GLN A 40 15.89 -0.13 -2.96
CA GLN A 40 15.25 1.11 -3.36
C GLN A 40 14.67 1.09 -4.79
N ASP A 41 15.09 0.16 -5.65
CA ASP A 41 14.60 -0.02 -7.02
C ASP A 41 13.63 -1.20 -7.13
N ALA A 42 13.05 -1.59 -5.97
CA ALA A 42 12.13 -2.73 -5.90
C ALA A 42 10.81 -2.52 -6.66
N ILE A 43 10.49 -1.28 -7.10
CA ILE A 43 9.28 -1.01 -7.89
C ILE A 43 9.64 -0.83 -9.35
N THR A 44 9.07 -1.67 -10.21
CA THR A 44 9.14 -1.55 -11.67
C THR A 44 7.75 -1.25 -12.23
N ALA A 45 7.65 -0.22 -13.06
CA ALA A 45 6.41 0.14 -13.75
C ALA A 45 6.64 0.00 -15.26
N THR A 46 5.83 -0.79 -15.94
CA THR A 46 5.95 -1.08 -17.38
C THR A 46 4.60 -1.13 -18.06
N PHE A 47 4.56 -0.81 -19.36
CA PHE A 47 3.36 -0.98 -20.17
C PHE A 47 3.30 -2.35 -20.80
N VAL A 48 2.20 -3.05 -20.60
CA VAL A 48 1.96 -4.39 -21.11
C VAL A 48 0.66 -4.42 -21.93
N ALA A 49 0.68 -5.13 -23.07
CA ALA A 49 -0.54 -5.40 -23.81
C ALA A 49 -1.36 -6.46 -23.08
N ALA A 50 -2.69 -6.30 -23.07
CA ALA A 50 -3.55 -7.36 -22.56
C ALA A 50 -3.33 -8.65 -23.37
N PRO A 51 -3.31 -9.83 -22.72
CA PRO A 51 -3.21 -11.09 -23.42
C PRO A 51 -4.42 -11.24 -24.36
N TYR A 52 -4.14 -11.53 -25.61
CA TYR A 52 -5.16 -11.70 -26.64
C TYR A 52 -5.61 -13.16 -26.66
N VAL A 53 -6.87 -13.40 -26.33
CA VAL A 53 -7.49 -14.72 -26.49
C VAL A 53 -8.25 -14.70 -27.82
N MET A 54 -7.70 -15.36 -28.85
CA MET A 54 -8.44 -15.59 -30.09
C MET A 54 -9.54 -16.62 -29.83
N SER A 55 -10.79 -16.23 -30.07
CA SER A 55 -11.84 -17.24 -30.25
C SER A 55 -11.59 -17.93 -31.60
N PRO A 56 -11.54 -19.27 -31.67
CA PRO A 56 -11.31 -19.99 -32.94
C PRO A 56 -12.36 -19.70 -34.01
N ASP A 57 -13.52 -19.19 -33.63
CA ASP A 57 -14.65 -18.89 -34.54
C ASP A 57 -14.73 -17.42 -34.96
N SER A 58 -13.79 -16.55 -34.56
CA SER A 58 -13.85 -15.15 -34.97
C SER A 58 -13.30 -14.93 -36.35
N THR A 59 -14.19 -14.93 -37.36
CA THR A 59 -13.92 -14.47 -38.74
C THR A 59 -13.87 -12.94 -38.87
N THR A 60 -14.00 -12.23 -37.79
CA THR A 60 -13.96 -10.75 -37.72
C THR A 60 -12.53 -10.24 -37.69
N SER A 61 -12.28 -9.20 -38.52
CA SER A 61 -11.05 -8.41 -38.55
C SER A 61 -10.48 -8.18 -37.17
N ALA A 62 -9.14 -8.34 -37.04
CA ALA A 62 -8.42 -8.16 -35.79
C ALA A 62 -8.93 -6.91 -35.04
N PRO A 63 -9.35 -7.04 -33.78
CA PRO A 63 -9.75 -5.88 -33.03
C PRO A 63 -8.60 -4.88 -32.99
N SER A 64 -8.93 -3.59 -32.95
CA SER A 64 -7.96 -2.52 -32.74
C SER A 64 -7.04 -2.91 -31.59
N ALA A 65 -5.73 -2.71 -31.76
CA ALA A 65 -4.72 -3.12 -30.80
C ALA A 65 -5.17 -2.81 -29.37
N PRO A 66 -5.19 -3.82 -28.46
CA PRO A 66 -5.66 -3.61 -27.08
C PRO A 66 -4.82 -2.52 -26.45
N GLY A 67 -5.48 -1.61 -25.72
CA GLY A 67 -4.80 -0.56 -24.99
C GLY A 67 -3.77 -1.16 -24.01
N LYS A 68 -2.64 -0.49 -23.84
CA LYS A 68 -1.60 -0.94 -22.92
C LYS A 68 -2.01 -0.68 -21.47
N TRP A 69 -1.92 -1.69 -20.64
CA TRP A 69 -2.08 -1.61 -19.18
C TRP A 69 -0.77 -1.17 -18.54
N LEU A 70 -0.84 -0.42 -17.46
CA LEU A 70 0.33 -0.20 -16.61
C LEU A 70 0.43 -1.39 -15.64
N LYS A 71 1.54 -2.12 -15.70
CA LYS A 71 1.94 -3.15 -14.74
C LYS A 71 2.90 -2.51 -13.75
N VAL A 72 2.56 -2.53 -12.47
CA VAL A 72 3.43 -2.13 -11.36
C VAL A 72 3.83 -3.38 -10.60
N GLU A 73 5.05 -3.83 -10.79
CA GLU A 73 5.63 -4.98 -10.08
C GLU A 73 6.54 -4.49 -8.96
N PHE A 74 6.51 -5.16 -7.83
CA PHE A 74 7.36 -4.85 -6.70
C PHE A 74 8.00 -6.10 -6.09
N HIS A 75 9.20 -5.92 -5.55
CA HIS A 75 10.05 -6.99 -5.01
C HIS A 75 10.21 -6.82 -3.51
N TYR A 76 9.90 -7.86 -2.74
CA TYR A 76 10.02 -7.86 -1.28
C TYR A 76 10.61 -9.18 -0.79
N GLY A 77 11.32 -9.12 0.33
CA GLY A 77 11.84 -10.28 1.04
C GLY A 77 11.02 -10.59 2.28
N THR A 78 10.99 -11.87 2.64
CA THR A 78 10.42 -12.33 3.91
C THR A 78 11.55 -12.76 4.83
N THR A 79 11.51 -12.31 6.08
CA THR A 79 12.48 -12.76 7.09
C THR A 79 12.08 -14.13 7.60
N PRO A 80 13.02 -15.11 7.71
CA PRO A 80 12.70 -16.39 8.29
C PRO A 80 12.35 -16.19 9.77
N ALA A 81 11.09 -16.39 10.13
CA ALA A 81 10.73 -16.53 11.52
C ALA A 81 11.23 -17.87 12.02
N LEU A 82 11.84 -17.89 13.22
CA LEU A 82 12.52 -19.08 13.79
C LEU A 82 11.65 -20.34 13.85
N MET A 83 10.33 -20.25 13.65
CA MET A 83 9.39 -21.37 13.80
C MET A 83 8.33 -21.49 12.70
N THR A 84 8.24 -20.58 11.73
CA THR A 84 7.23 -20.66 10.67
C THR A 84 7.87 -20.76 9.30
N LYS A 85 7.36 -21.71 8.48
CA LYS A 85 7.79 -21.85 7.08
C LYS A 85 7.13 -20.83 6.15
N TYR A 86 6.09 -20.16 6.62
CA TYR A 86 5.26 -19.24 5.84
C TYR A 86 4.87 -18.02 6.66
N VAL A 87 4.68 -16.92 5.98
CA VAL A 87 3.94 -15.75 6.47
C VAL A 87 2.50 -15.92 6.00
N ASP A 88 1.55 -15.97 6.94
CA ASP A 88 0.16 -16.36 6.64
C ASP A 88 -0.53 -15.38 5.68
N ALA A 89 -0.39 -14.09 5.92
CA ALA A 89 -0.98 -13.05 5.08
C ALA A 89 -0.20 -11.73 5.16
N VAL A 90 -0.01 -11.10 3.99
CA VAL A 90 0.53 -9.75 3.86
C VAL A 90 -0.40 -8.95 2.97
N GLU A 91 -0.88 -7.82 3.47
CA GLU A 91 -1.63 -6.84 2.68
C GLU A 91 -0.68 -5.79 2.15
N PHE A 92 -0.73 -5.54 0.85
CA PHE A 92 -0.05 -4.43 0.20
C PHE A 92 -1.08 -3.41 -0.25
N LYS A 93 -0.81 -2.13 0.05
CA LYS A 93 -1.59 -0.99 -0.44
C LYS A 93 -0.74 -0.15 -1.36
N VAL A 94 -1.34 0.34 -2.44
CA VAL A 94 -0.63 1.13 -3.45
C VAL A 94 -1.31 2.47 -3.68
N TRP A 95 -0.50 3.50 -3.89
CA TRP A 95 -0.90 4.81 -4.39
C TRP A 95 -0.09 5.11 -5.64
N ILE A 96 -0.77 5.42 -6.73
CA ILE A 96 -0.18 5.85 -8.00
C ILE A 96 -0.64 7.26 -8.26
N GLU A 97 0.30 8.20 -8.38
CA GLU A 97 -0.04 9.59 -8.65
C GLU A 97 -0.58 9.73 -10.07
N GLY A 98 -1.69 10.42 -10.19
CA GLY A 98 -2.32 10.83 -11.45
C GLY A 98 -2.72 12.29 -11.42
N LEU A 99 -3.26 12.79 -12.52
CA LEU A 99 -3.78 14.15 -12.63
C LEU A 99 -5.20 14.13 -13.23
N ASP A 100 -6.18 14.63 -12.49
CA ASP A 100 -7.54 14.82 -13.00
C ASP A 100 -7.67 16.19 -13.65
N LEU A 101 -7.52 16.23 -14.96
CA LEU A 101 -7.65 17.46 -15.77
C LEU A 101 -9.10 17.96 -15.88
N LEU A 102 -10.08 17.11 -15.57
CA LEU A 102 -11.51 17.43 -15.65
C LEU A 102 -12.07 17.92 -14.29
N ALA A 103 -11.23 17.96 -13.25
CA ALA A 103 -11.66 18.44 -11.95
C ALA A 103 -12.09 19.91 -12.01
N THR A 104 -13.33 20.17 -11.57
CA THR A 104 -13.91 21.54 -11.55
C THR A 104 -13.41 22.36 -10.37
N ASP A 105 -12.83 21.71 -9.36
CA ASP A 105 -12.27 22.28 -8.13
C ASP A 105 -10.76 22.49 -8.17
N ALA A 106 -10.17 22.47 -9.38
CA ALA A 106 -8.74 22.69 -9.55
C ALA A 106 -8.35 24.10 -9.06
N PRO A 107 -7.28 24.24 -8.22
CA PRO A 107 -6.84 25.54 -7.71
C PRO A 107 -6.44 26.53 -8.80
N VAL A 108 -6.02 26.00 -9.96
CA VAL A 108 -5.72 26.79 -11.16
C VAL A 108 -6.51 26.20 -12.32
N PRO A 109 -7.39 26.97 -12.96
CA PRO A 109 -8.20 26.50 -14.10
C PRO A 109 -7.31 25.85 -15.18
N GLY A 110 -7.68 24.67 -15.63
CA GLY A 110 -6.97 23.93 -16.70
C GLY A 110 -5.68 23.22 -16.28
N LYS A 111 -5.26 23.30 -15.01
CA LYS A 111 -4.08 22.55 -14.52
C LYS A 111 -4.43 21.22 -13.83
N GLY A 112 -5.70 20.94 -13.62
CA GLY A 112 -6.16 19.71 -12.99
C GLY A 112 -5.83 19.63 -11.49
N VAL A 113 -6.21 18.51 -10.89
CA VAL A 113 -5.97 18.18 -9.47
C VAL A 113 -5.15 16.90 -9.39
N ALA A 114 -4.09 16.91 -8.59
CA ALA A 114 -3.31 15.70 -8.31
C ALA A 114 -4.17 14.68 -7.55
N VAL A 115 -4.19 13.44 -8.03
CA VAL A 115 -4.99 12.36 -7.47
C VAL A 115 -4.14 11.14 -7.18
N GLY A 116 -4.54 10.37 -6.16
CA GLY A 116 -3.95 9.09 -5.82
C GLY A 116 -4.87 7.96 -6.30
N LEU A 117 -4.50 7.26 -7.35
CA LEU A 117 -5.17 6.03 -7.75
C LEU A 117 -4.75 4.94 -6.77
N THR A 118 -5.72 4.29 -6.12
CA THR A 118 -5.39 3.32 -5.07
C THR A 118 -5.99 1.95 -5.32
N GLY A 119 -5.32 0.95 -4.74
CA GLY A 119 -5.77 -0.43 -4.68
C GLY A 119 -5.05 -1.18 -3.56
N SER A 120 -5.48 -2.41 -3.30
CA SER A 120 -4.82 -3.29 -2.35
C SER A 120 -4.87 -4.74 -2.79
N VAL A 121 -3.87 -5.53 -2.36
CA VAL A 121 -3.83 -6.97 -2.55
C VAL A 121 -3.37 -7.63 -1.26
N THR A 122 -3.99 -8.76 -0.89
CA THR A 122 -3.51 -9.60 0.20
C THR A 122 -2.99 -10.91 -0.37
N TYR A 123 -1.70 -11.14 -0.23
CA TYR A 123 -1.10 -12.44 -0.53
C TYR A 123 -1.11 -13.32 0.70
N ILE A 124 -1.26 -14.63 0.49
CA ILE A 124 -1.33 -15.64 1.57
C ILE A 124 -0.29 -16.75 1.35
N ASN A 125 0.06 -17.44 2.43
CA ASN A 125 0.97 -18.58 2.41
C ASN A 125 2.33 -18.24 1.77
N ILE A 126 2.88 -17.06 2.09
CA ILE A 126 4.12 -16.56 1.50
C ILE A 126 5.29 -17.32 2.14
N PRO A 127 6.18 -17.97 1.35
CA PRO A 127 7.33 -18.69 1.91
C PRO A 127 8.23 -17.77 2.72
N ALA A 128 8.57 -18.16 3.95
CA ALA A 128 9.49 -17.41 4.80
C ALA A 128 10.95 -17.56 4.34
N GLY A 129 11.73 -16.49 4.44
CA GLY A 129 13.14 -16.47 4.06
C GLY A 129 13.39 -16.50 2.56
N LYS A 130 12.44 -16.03 1.75
CA LYS A 130 12.56 -15.96 0.29
C LYS A 130 12.21 -14.57 -0.24
N ASP A 131 12.76 -14.28 -1.40
CA ASP A 131 12.38 -13.15 -2.22
C ASP A 131 11.11 -13.47 -2.98
N CYS A 132 10.17 -12.54 -2.95
CA CYS A 132 8.86 -12.65 -3.55
C CYS A 132 8.53 -11.41 -4.36
N TYR A 133 7.59 -11.55 -5.28
CA TYR A 133 7.10 -10.45 -6.08
C TYR A 133 5.62 -10.23 -5.83
N GLY A 134 5.18 -8.98 -5.96
CA GLY A 134 3.78 -8.62 -6.02
C GLY A 134 3.50 -7.75 -7.23
N VAL A 135 2.23 -7.63 -7.63
CA VAL A 135 1.86 -6.91 -8.83
C VAL A 135 0.52 -6.21 -8.70
N PHE A 136 0.45 -5.03 -9.32
CA PHE A 136 -0.77 -4.27 -9.55
C PHE A 136 -0.90 -3.88 -11.03
N TYR A 137 -2.12 -3.62 -11.47
CA TYR A 137 -2.43 -3.21 -12.83
C TYR A 137 -3.34 -2.00 -12.85
N VAL A 138 -3.11 -1.08 -13.82
CA VAL A 138 -4.03 0.04 -14.08
C VAL A 138 -4.56 -0.08 -15.50
N HIS A 139 -5.89 0.05 -15.61
CA HIS A 139 -6.59 -0.10 -16.89
C HIS A 139 -6.26 1.05 -17.86
N PRO A 140 -6.16 0.80 -19.17
CA PRO A 140 -5.86 1.82 -20.17
C PRO A 140 -6.77 3.05 -20.14
N SER A 141 -8.08 2.87 -19.89
CA SER A 141 -9.01 4.01 -19.78
C SER A 141 -8.77 4.87 -18.57
N THR A 142 -8.35 4.26 -17.43
CA THR A 142 -7.94 4.99 -16.22
C THR A 142 -6.69 5.82 -16.50
N LEU A 143 -5.71 5.23 -17.19
CA LEU A 143 -4.51 5.93 -17.61
C LEU A 143 -4.84 7.11 -18.52
N GLY A 144 -5.70 6.90 -19.53
CA GLY A 144 -6.13 7.97 -20.44
C GLY A 144 -6.86 9.13 -19.76
N ARG A 145 -7.57 8.85 -18.65
CA ARG A 145 -8.27 9.87 -17.87
C ARG A 145 -7.36 10.67 -16.95
N TYR A 146 -6.40 9.99 -16.30
CA TYR A 146 -5.62 10.56 -15.19
C TYR A 146 -4.15 10.79 -15.55
N SER A 147 -3.77 10.76 -16.82
CA SER A 147 -2.42 11.10 -17.26
C SER A 147 -2.32 12.55 -17.76
N THR A 148 -1.16 13.15 -17.58
CA THR A 148 -0.86 14.51 -18.04
C THR A 148 -0.62 14.59 -19.54
N ASP A 149 -0.17 13.50 -20.15
CA ASP A 149 0.23 13.46 -21.56
C ASP A 149 -0.69 12.53 -22.36
N ARG A 150 -1.11 12.97 -23.52
CA ARG A 150 -1.94 12.19 -24.44
C ARG A 150 -1.22 10.99 -25.05
N GLY A 151 0.05 10.76 -24.70
CA GLY A 151 0.87 9.64 -25.14
C GLY A 151 1.34 8.80 -23.94
N TYR A 152 1.14 7.49 -24.04
CA TYR A 152 1.50 6.51 -23.01
C TYR A 152 3.02 6.32 -22.85
N GLU A 153 3.86 6.90 -23.73
CA GLU A 153 5.28 6.52 -23.83
C GLU A 153 6.18 7.10 -22.74
N ASP A 154 5.77 8.21 -22.12
CA ASP A 154 6.54 8.85 -21.02
C ASP A 154 6.04 8.50 -19.64
N PHE A 155 5.03 7.66 -19.52
CA PHE A 155 4.32 7.40 -18.28
C PHE A 155 5.18 6.62 -17.27
N ASP A 156 6.01 5.71 -17.71
CA ASP A 156 6.86 4.86 -16.85
C ASP A 156 7.93 5.62 -16.06
N ARG A 157 8.34 6.79 -16.55
CA ARG A 157 9.39 7.61 -15.94
C ARG A 157 8.86 8.65 -14.96
N LYS A 158 7.57 9.03 -15.07
CA LYS A 158 6.98 10.15 -14.33
C LYS A 158 6.05 9.75 -13.21
N PHE A 159 5.65 8.47 -13.10
CA PHE A 159 4.79 8.04 -12.01
C PHE A 159 5.53 7.97 -10.70
N ASN A 160 4.94 8.63 -9.73
CA ASN A 160 5.24 8.34 -8.36
C ASN A 160 4.34 7.19 -7.91
N VAL A 161 4.96 6.19 -7.34
CA VAL A 161 4.28 5.03 -6.78
C VAL A 161 4.74 4.87 -5.34
N HIS A 162 3.79 4.80 -4.43
CA HIS A 162 4.00 4.46 -3.03
C HIS A 162 3.36 3.12 -2.72
N ILE A 163 4.08 2.21 -2.04
CA ILE A 163 3.57 0.91 -1.63
C ILE A 163 3.87 0.70 -0.17
N GLU A 164 2.85 0.30 0.59
CA GLU A 164 2.95 -0.07 2.00
C GLU A 164 2.65 -1.55 2.19
N ALA A 165 3.41 -2.22 3.07
CA ALA A 165 3.24 -3.61 3.43
C ALA A 165 2.71 -3.74 4.87
N TYR A 166 1.64 -4.50 5.07
CA TYR A 166 0.99 -4.71 6.36
C TYR A 166 0.91 -6.19 6.73
N VAL A 167 1.19 -6.50 7.99
CA VAL A 167 0.97 -7.83 8.57
C VAL A 167 0.12 -7.68 9.81
N GLY A 168 -1.04 -8.37 9.85
CA GLY A 168 -1.98 -8.26 10.96
C GLY A 168 -2.49 -6.83 11.21
N GLY A 169 -2.58 -6.01 10.15
CA GLY A 169 -3.00 -4.61 10.22
C GLY A 169 -1.92 -3.62 10.68
N ALA A 170 -0.72 -4.08 11.02
CA ALA A 170 0.41 -3.21 11.37
C ALA A 170 1.29 -2.96 10.15
N LEU A 171 1.66 -1.69 9.92
CA LEU A 171 2.62 -1.31 8.89
C LEU A 171 4.00 -1.91 9.22
N MET A 172 4.56 -2.66 8.27
CA MET A 172 5.85 -3.32 8.40
C MET A 172 6.95 -2.58 7.66
N ASP A 173 6.65 -2.15 6.44
CA ASP A 173 7.59 -1.44 5.58
C ASP A 173 6.84 -0.63 4.52
N ALA A 174 7.51 0.37 3.93
CA ALA A 174 6.98 1.19 2.86
C ALA A 174 8.09 1.58 1.88
N ILE A 175 7.73 1.73 0.60
CA ILE A 175 8.67 2.10 -0.45
C ILE A 175 8.05 3.07 -1.45
N ASP A 176 8.89 3.98 -1.95
CA ASP A 176 8.57 4.92 -3.02
C ASP A 176 9.40 4.64 -4.28
N LYS A 177 8.78 4.67 -5.46
CA LYS A 177 9.52 4.60 -6.72
C LYS A 177 10.38 5.85 -6.96
N ASN A 178 9.90 7.01 -6.52
CA ASN A 178 10.63 8.28 -6.65
C ASN A 178 11.01 8.84 -5.27
N LYS A 179 12.30 8.80 -4.95
CA LYS A 179 12.87 9.19 -3.64
C LYS A 179 13.05 10.69 -3.44
N GLU A 180 12.96 11.47 -4.51
CA GLU A 180 13.17 12.92 -4.43
C GLU A 180 11.97 13.68 -3.87
N LYS A 181 10.82 13.00 -3.74
CA LYS A 181 9.60 13.58 -3.17
C LYS A 181 9.56 13.50 -1.65
N ASP A 182 8.77 14.39 -1.06
CA ASP A 182 8.34 14.33 0.33
C ASP A 182 7.82 12.91 0.66
N PRO A 183 8.33 12.23 1.70
CA PRO A 183 7.92 10.87 2.05
C PRO A 183 6.42 10.74 2.33
N ASN A 184 5.71 11.84 2.59
CA ASN A 184 4.26 11.87 2.82
C ASN A 184 3.46 12.42 1.63
N TRP A 185 4.05 12.54 0.45
CA TRP A 185 3.42 13.12 -0.73
C TRP A 185 2.07 12.47 -1.09
N TYR A 186 1.95 11.16 -0.93
CA TYR A 186 0.75 10.39 -1.27
C TYR A 186 -0.45 10.71 -0.35
N GLN A 187 -0.21 11.17 0.88
CA GLN A 187 -1.26 11.57 1.82
C GLN A 187 -1.92 12.91 1.44
N GLN A 188 -1.28 13.70 0.60
CA GLN A 188 -1.79 14.99 0.14
C GLN A 188 -2.65 14.86 -1.12
N LEU A 189 -2.69 13.67 -1.73
CA LEU A 189 -3.45 13.42 -2.94
C LEU A 189 -4.95 13.21 -2.64
N ARG A 190 -5.79 13.68 -3.54
CA ARG A 190 -7.19 13.28 -3.54
C ARG A 190 -7.31 11.81 -3.93
N VAL A 191 -7.69 10.96 -3.00
CA VAL A 191 -7.77 9.51 -3.20
C VAL A 191 -8.93 9.14 -4.12
N ILE A 192 -8.64 8.33 -5.16
CA ILE A 192 -9.62 7.70 -6.03
C ILE A 192 -9.47 6.18 -5.87
N PRO A 193 -10.38 5.54 -5.13
CA PRO A 193 -10.25 4.14 -4.78
C PRO A 193 -10.61 3.21 -5.94
N ASN A 194 -10.10 1.97 -5.88
CA ASN A 194 -10.48 0.85 -6.76
C ASN A 194 -10.17 1.06 -8.26
N LEU A 195 -9.19 1.90 -8.58
CA LEU A 195 -8.69 2.08 -9.95
C LEU A 195 -7.38 1.35 -10.22
N VAL A 196 -6.80 0.75 -9.19
CA VAL A 196 -5.64 -0.13 -9.29
C VAL A 196 -6.08 -1.56 -9.00
N TYR A 197 -5.90 -2.43 -9.98
CA TYR A 197 -6.43 -3.79 -9.98
C TYR A 197 -5.37 -4.78 -9.50
N ARG A 198 -5.80 -5.82 -8.81
CA ARG A 198 -5.02 -7.02 -8.53
C ARG A 198 -4.93 -7.88 -9.79
N GLN A 199 -4.02 -8.85 -9.80
CA GLN A 199 -3.87 -9.78 -10.92
C GLN A 199 -5.16 -10.54 -11.22
N ASP A 200 -5.86 -11.02 -10.18
CA ASP A 200 -7.12 -11.77 -10.31
C ASP A 200 -8.32 -10.94 -10.81
N GLN A 201 -8.20 -9.63 -10.85
CA GLN A 201 -9.19 -8.68 -11.37
C GLN A 201 -8.81 -8.15 -12.77
N SER A 202 -7.71 -8.61 -13.34
CA SER A 202 -7.15 -8.14 -14.59
C SER A 202 -7.14 -9.23 -15.65
N PRO A 203 -6.97 -8.90 -16.94
CA PRO A 203 -6.81 -9.91 -17.98
C PRO A 203 -5.54 -10.75 -17.84
N PHE A 204 -4.67 -10.41 -16.90
CA PHE A 204 -3.40 -11.10 -16.64
C PHE A 204 -3.51 -12.21 -15.58
N LEU A 205 -4.72 -12.59 -15.17
CA LEU A 205 -4.97 -13.65 -14.19
C LEU A 205 -4.20 -14.94 -14.46
N LEU A 206 -4.09 -15.34 -15.72
CA LEU A 206 -3.43 -16.59 -16.13
C LEU A 206 -1.98 -16.40 -16.59
N THR A 207 -1.45 -15.18 -16.53
CA THR A 207 -0.05 -14.90 -16.88
C THR A 207 0.81 -14.83 -15.64
N ASP A 208 2.02 -15.37 -15.69
CA ASP A 208 3.00 -15.33 -14.61
C ASP A 208 2.45 -15.84 -13.25
N SER A 209 1.49 -16.79 -13.27
CA SER A 209 0.80 -17.28 -12.07
C SER A 209 1.75 -17.85 -11.01
N ASP A 210 2.88 -18.43 -11.45
CA ASP A 210 3.87 -19.04 -10.55
C ASP A 210 4.84 -18.00 -9.92
N ARG A 211 4.81 -16.76 -10.42
CA ARG A 211 5.71 -15.71 -9.97
C ARG A 211 5.21 -15.02 -8.70
N TYR A 212 3.91 -14.97 -8.51
CA TYR A 212 3.29 -14.26 -7.40
C TYR A 212 2.67 -15.24 -6.40
N PRO A 213 2.70 -14.92 -5.09
CA PRO A 213 2.00 -15.74 -4.10
C PRO A 213 0.48 -15.76 -4.35
N ALA A 214 -0.18 -16.75 -3.76
CA ALA A 214 -1.65 -16.86 -3.86
C ALA A 214 -2.35 -15.63 -3.27
N ILE A 215 -3.35 -15.12 -3.98
CA ILE A 215 -4.15 -13.97 -3.54
C ILE A 215 -5.28 -14.48 -2.64
N LYS A 216 -5.50 -13.80 -1.52
CA LYS A 216 -6.65 -14.03 -0.66
C LYS A 216 -7.92 -13.56 -1.39
N LEU A 217 -8.81 -14.48 -1.69
CA LEU A 217 -10.10 -14.14 -2.27
C LEU A 217 -10.92 -13.31 -1.27
N GLN A 218 -11.50 -12.22 -1.75
CA GLN A 218 -12.46 -11.48 -0.95
C GLN A 218 -13.75 -12.30 -0.88
N ALA A 219 -14.32 -12.41 0.33
CA ALA A 219 -15.66 -12.99 0.45
C ALA A 219 -16.62 -12.15 -0.41
N ALA A 220 -17.47 -12.83 -1.18
CA ALA A 220 -18.56 -12.14 -1.87
C ALA A 220 -19.35 -11.33 -0.84
N PRO A 221 -19.74 -10.06 -1.15
CA PRO A 221 -20.63 -9.33 -0.27
C PRO A 221 -21.87 -10.20 -0.03
N ALA A 222 -22.26 -10.32 1.25
CA ALA A 222 -23.48 -11.03 1.59
C ALA A 222 -24.62 -10.44 0.78
N ALA A 223 -25.36 -11.27 0.06
CA ALA A 223 -26.54 -10.84 -0.66
C ALA A 223 -27.51 -10.21 0.35
N GLN A 224 -27.76 -8.90 0.18
CA GLN A 224 -28.75 -8.19 0.97
C GLN A 224 -30.14 -8.47 0.43
#